data_5e2799ca9679672908367bfd1b9c7253
#
_entry.id   5e2799ca9679672908367bfd1b9c7253
#
_cell.length_a   1.000
_cell.length_b   1.000
_cell.length_c   1.000
_cell.angle_alpha   90.00
_cell.angle_beta   90.00
_cell.angle_gamma   90.00
#
_symmetry.space_group_name_H-M   'P 1'
#
loop_
_entity.id
_entity.type
_entity.pdbx_description
1 polymer ?
#
loop_
_entity_poly.entity_id
_entity_poly.type
_entity_poly.pdbx_seq_one_letter_code
_entity_poly.pdbx_strand_id
1 'polypeptide(L)'
;MTIRNKPYALPLTEIEQTAFCSTEDDLPAKPLSEEMKVNVRWQNIPSDYLHLTPEELDNRIHEVRSKLGDKVTVLGHHYQREEIIKYADFQGDSFLLSKEAAALPDVEYIIFCGVHFMAETACILADDSQKVILPNITAGCSMADMAPMEDVDDAWEDLKNILPEDNSVIPLTYMNSIAGIKALCGRNNGAVCTSSNAKKVMEWAYQQGDRVLFLPDQHLGRNTALELGIPLDKMILWNPFKVLGGNTPEQIKESRIILWQGHCSCLLYTSPSPRD
;
A
#
# COMPACT_ATOMS: atom_id res chain seq x y z
N MET A 1 -28.27 -11.30 13.81
CA MET A 1 -26.87 -10.83 13.79
C MET A 1 -25.96 -12.05 13.79
N THR A 2 -25.42 -12.36 12.65
CA THR A 2 -24.53 -13.54 12.50
C THR A 2 -23.12 -13.06 12.81
N ILE A 3 -22.56 -13.51 13.93
CA ILE A 3 -21.14 -13.28 14.25
C ILE A 3 -20.34 -14.02 13.18
N ARG A 4 -19.77 -13.30 12.23
CA ARG A 4 -18.83 -13.87 11.26
C ARG A 4 -17.55 -14.20 12.02
N ASN A 5 -17.24 -15.48 12.17
CA ASN A 5 -15.91 -15.94 12.53
C ASN A 5 -14.99 -15.66 11.33
N LYS A 6 -14.37 -14.46 11.31
CA LYS A 6 -13.31 -14.18 10.34
C LYS A 6 -12.09 -15.02 10.71
N PRO A 7 -11.45 -15.70 9.74
CA PRO A 7 -10.20 -16.38 10.03
C PRO A 7 -9.18 -15.36 10.52
N TYR A 8 -8.54 -15.65 11.65
CA TYR A 8 -7.41 -14.87 12.15
C TYR A 8 -6.38 -14.75 11.03
N ALA A 9 -5.90 -13.52 10.78
CA ALA A 9 -4.67 -13.33 10.05
C ALA A 9 -3.61 -14.19 10.74
N LEU A 10 -3.01 -15.13 10.00
CA LEU A 10 -1.94 -15.95 10.53
C LEU A 10 -0.81 -15.00 10.97
N PRO A 11 -0.25 -15.18 12.17
CA PRO A 11 0.89 -14.37 12.58
C PRO A 11 2.00 -14.57 11.55
N LEU A 12 2.62 -13.45 11.15
CA LEU A 12 3.79 -13.47 10.28
C LEU A 12 4.81 -14.45 10.87
N THR A 13 5.32 -15.35 10.06
CA THR A 13 6.40 -16.25 10.48
C THR A 13 7.67 -15.44 10.77
N GLU A 14 8.59 -15.96 11.60
CA GLU A 14 9.88 -15.30 11.84
C GLU A 14 10.62 -14.99 10.52
N ILE A 15 10.46 -15.83 9.51
CA ILE A 15 11.05 -15.67 8.18
C ILE A 15 10.42 -14.48 7.45
N GLU A 16 9.11 -14.30 7.51
CA GLU A 16 8.42 -13.16 6.92
C GLU A 16 8.78 -11.86 7.64
N GLN A 17 8.93 -11.91 8.96
CA GLN A 17 9.37 -10.76 9.75
C GLN A 17 10.80 -10.33 9.40
N THR A 18 11.72 -11.27 9.25
CA THR A 18 13.11 -10.97 8.88
C THR A 18 13.27 -10.55 7.43
N ALA A 19 12.49 -11.12 6.51
CA ALA A 19 12.53 -10.75 5.10
C ALA A 19 12.04 -9.31 4.82
N PHE A 20 11.09 -8.82 5.62
CA PHE A 20 10.54 -7.45 5.44
C PHE A 20 11.34 -6.36 6.15
N CYS A 21 12.19 -6.70 7.12
CA CYS A 21 12.88 -5.74 7.98
C CYS A 21 14.38 -5.94 8.06
N SER A 22 14.96 -6.76 7.18
CA SER A 22 16.41 -6.95 7.15
C SER A 22 17.10 -5.69 6.66
N THR A 23 17.87 -5.07 7.55
CA THR A 23 18.80 -3.97 7.24
C THR A 23 20.20 -4.49 6.89
N GLU A 24 20.38 -5.80 6.78
CA GLU A 24 21.65 -6.38 6.39
C GLU A 24 21.76 -6.34 4.87
N ASP A 25 22.62 -5.46 4.39
CA ASP A 25 22.90 -5.18 2.97
C ASP A 25 23.48 -6.37 2.20
N ASP A 26 23.73 -7.52 2.85
CA ASP A 26 24.43 -8.67 2.27
C ASP A 26 23.68 -10.00 2.50
N LEU A 27 22.40 -10.08 2.16
CA LEU A 27 21.80 -11.39 1.92
C LEU A 27 22.18 -11.83 0.51
N PRO A 28 23.14 -12.78 0.34
CA PRO A 28 23.50 -13.26 -0.98
C PRO A 28 22.27 -13.83 -1.67
N ALA A 29 22.03 -13.42 -2.91
CA ALA A 29 20.95 -13.95 -3.72
C ALA A 29 21.03 -15.49 -3.72
N LYS A 30 20.03 -16.15 -3.16
CA LYS A 30 19.94 -17.61 -3.21
C LYS A 30 19.46 -18.01 -4.59
N PRO A 31 19.91 -19.15 -5.12
CA PRO A 31 19.34 -19.71 -6.33
C PRO A 31 17.82 -19.86 -6.16
N LEU A 32 17.04 -19.52 -7.19
CA LEU A 32 15.59 -19.60 -7.17
C LEU A 32 15.05 -20.96 -6.67
N SER A 33 15.78 -22.03 -6.97
CA SER A 33 15.49 -23.40 -6.49
C SER A 33 15.62 -23.58 -4.97
N GLU A 34 16.35 -22.73 -4.28
CA GLU A 34 16.44 -22.71 -2.82
C GLU A 34 15.39 -21.79 -2.19
N GLU A 35 15.11 -20.67 -2.82
CA GLU A 35 14.06 -19.76 -2.40
C GLU A 35 12.66 -20.43 -2.47
N MET A 36 12.42 -21.26 -3.47
CA MET A 36 11.16 -22.01 -3.63
C MET A 36 10.91 -23.09 -2.58
N LYS A 37 11.88 -23.41 -1.72
CA LYS A 37 11.67 -24.35 -0.58
C LYS A 37 10.96 -23.72 0.61
N VAL A 38 10.82 -22.42 0.63
CA VAL A 38 10.08 -21.69 1.65
C VAL A 38 8.58 -21.81 1.35
N ASN A 39 7.77 -22.04 2.37
CA ASN A 39 6.32 -22.27 2.22
C ASN A 39 5.55 -20.95 1.95
N VAL A 40 5.91 -20.26 0.87
CA VAL A 40 5.30 -19.01 0.41
C VAL A 40 4.42 -19.31 -0.80
N ARG A 41 3.35 -18.53 -1.01
CA ARG A 41 2.55 -18.60 -2.23
C ARG A 41 3.34 -18.00 -3.39
N TRP A 42 4.08 -18.84 -4.08
CA TRP A 42 4.81 -18.43 -5.26
C TRP A 42 3.90 -18.35 -6.48
N GLN A 43 4.12 -17.33 -7.29
CA GLN A 43 3.57 -17.30 -8.64
C GLN A 43 4.13 -18.48 -9.42
N ASN A 44 3.30 -19.11 -10.26
CA ASN A 44 3.76 -20.21 -11.11
C ASN A 44 4.75 -19.67 -12.15
N ILE A 45 6.04 -19.95 -11.94
CA ILE A 45 7.11 -19.58 -12.87
C ILE A 45 7.25 -20.71 -13.89
N PRO A 46 7.23 -20.41 -15.20
CA PRO A 46 7.44 -21.41 -16.22
C PRO A 46 8.75 -22.16 -16.00
N SER A 47 8.72 -23.48 -16.17
CA SER A 47 9.86 -24.38 -15.92
C SER A 47 11.13 -23.97 -16.66
N ASP A 48 10.97 -23.35 -17.83
CA ASP A 48 12.08 -22.89 -18.67
C ASP A 48 12.96 -21.82 -18.04
N TYR A 49 12.45 -21.12 -17.02
CA TYR A 49 13.20 -20.10 -16.28
C TYR A 49 13.84 -20.64 -15.00
N LEU A 50 13.33 -21.75 -14.43
CA LEU A 50 13.79 -22.29 -13.15
C LEU A 50 15.22 -22.83 -13.16
N HIS A 51 15.73 -23.14 -14.33
CA HIS A 51 17.06 -23.74 -14.49
C HIS A 51 18.10 -22.79 -15.08
N LEU A 52 17.68 -21.55 -15.37
CA LEU A 52 18.61 -20.56 -15.93
C LEU A 52 19.52 -19.99 -14.85
N THR A 53 20.75 -19.79 -15.21
CA THR A 53 21.70 -19.04 -14.39
C THR A 53 21.34 -17.54 -14.39
N PRO A 54 21.81 -16.77 -13.41
CA PRO A 54 21.62 -15.31 -13.42
C PRO A 54 22.13 -14.65 -14.70
N GLU A 55 23.25 -15.13 -15.27
CA GLU A 55 23.81 -14.61 -16.51
C GLU A 55 22.91 -14.90 -17.72
N GLU A 56 22.35 -16.09 -17.80
CA GLU A 56 21.39 -16.46 -18.87
C GLU A 56 20.11 -15.64 -18.78
N LEU A 57 19.59 -15.39 -17.56
CA LEU A 57 18.44 -14.51 -17.33
C LEU A 57 18.75 -13.07 -17.75
N ASP A 58 19.92 -12.55 -17.38
CA ASP A 58 20.39 -11.22 -17.75
C ASP A 58 20.45 -11.04 -19.27
N ASN A 59 21.06 -11.99 -19.96
CA ASN A 59 21.14 -11.98 -21.42
C ASN A 59 19.75 -12.00 -22.09
N ARG A 60 18.82 -12.82 -21.59
CA ARG A 60 17.44 -12.87 -22.09
C ARG A 60 16.70 -11.56 -21.88
N ILE A 61 16.85 -10.95 -20.70
CA ILE A 61 16.22 -9.66 -20.40
C ILE A 61 16.75 -8.57 -21.35
N HIS A 62 18.06 -8.51 -21.56
CA HIS A 62 18.67 -7.56 -22.50
C HIS A 62 18.23 -7.80 -23.94
N GLU A 63 18.12 -9.04 -24.38
CA GLU A 63 17.64 -9.39 -25.71
C GLU A 63 16.19 -8.93 -25.92
N VAL A 64 15.30 -9.23 -24.97
CA VAL A 64 13.89 -8.84 -25.05
C VAL A 64 13.74 -7.32 -25.01
N ARG A 65 14.47 -6.63 -24.14
CA ARG A 65 14.45 -5.15 -24.07
C ARG A 65 14.92 -4.53 -25.40
N SER A 66 15.98 -5.07 -25.99
CA SER A 66 16.46 -4.62 -27.30
C SER A 66 15.44 -4.80 -28.42
N LYS A 67 14.64 -5.87 -28.37
CA LYS A 67 13.57 -6.11 -29.34
C LYS A 67 12.36 -5.19 -29.14
N LEU A 68 12.02 -4.88 -27.89
CA LEU A 68 10.89 -4.02 -27.56
C LEU A 68 11.23 -2.53 -27.72
N GLY A 69 12.51 -2.15 -27.54
CA GLY A 69 12.97 -0.79 -27.67
C GLY A 69 12.18 0.18 -26.75
N ASP A 70 11.78 1.30 -27.31
CA ASP A 70 11.08 2.38 -26.60
C ASP A 70 9.63 2.01 -26.20
N LYS A 71 9.13 0.83 -26.60
CA LYS A 71 7.79 0.36 -26.21
C LYS A 71 7.68 -0.11 -24.78
N VAL A 72 8.79 -0.36 -24.09
CA VAL A 72 8.82 -0.86 -22.73
C VAL A 72 9.62 0.07 -21.82
N THR A 73 9.06 0.35 -20.65
CA THR A 73 9.78 0.97 -19.55
C THR A 73 9.74 0.10 -18.31
N VAL A 74 10.81 0.13 -17.52
CA VAL A 74 10.93 -0.58 -16.25
C VAL A 74 11.02 0.44 -15.13
N LEU A 75 10.06 0.39 -14.21
CA LEU A 75 10.02 1.22 -13.02
C LEU A 75 10.49 0.39 -11.82
N GLY A 76 11.53 0.82 -11.13
CA GLY A 76 12.11 0.13 -9.98
C GLY A 76 11.90 0.93 -8.69
N HIS A 77 11.18 0.36 -7.72
CA HIS A 77 11.10 0.98 -6.41
C HIS A 77 12.46 0.89 -5.70
N HIS A 78 12.85 1.95 -5.00
CA HIS A 78 14.20 2.09 -4.42
C HIS A 78 14.59 1.01 -3.39
N TYR A 79 13.65 0.23 -2.86
CA TYR A 79 13.96 -0.91 -1.98
C TYR A 79 14.20 -2.23 -2.73
N GLN A 80 14.05 -2.24 -4.05
CA GLN A 80 14.35 -3.43 -4.83
C GLN A 80 15.85 -3.72 -4.79
N ARG A 81 16.19 -5.01 -4.89
CA ARG A 81 17.59 -5.48 -4.94
C ARG A 81 18.30 -4.94 -6.17
N GLU A 82 19.62 -4.76 -6.07
CA GLU A 82 20.45 -4.25 -7.18
C GLU A 82 20.31 -5.06 -8.46
N GLU A 83 20.14 -6.40 -8.34
CA GLU A 83 19.96 -7.30 -9.47
C GLU A 83 18.69 -6.99 -10.28
N ILE A 84 17.71 -6.30 -9.67
CA ILE A 84 16.48 -5.85 -10.33
C ILE A 84 16.61 -4.39 -10.75
N ILE A 85 17.13 -3.53 -9.86
CA ILE A 85 17.28 -2.09 -10.11
C ILE A 85 18.15 -1.79 -11.32
N LYS A 86 19.14 -2.60 -11.62
CA LYS A 86 19.98 -2.43 -12.82
C LYS A 86 19.20 -2.43 -14.15
N TYR A 87 17.97 -2.94 -14.17
CA TYR A 87 17.09 -2.91 -15.34
C TYR A 87 16.14 -1.71 -15.35
N ALA A 88 16.03 -0.97 -14.25
CA ALA A 88 15.09 0.13 -14.13
C ALA A 88 15.50 1.33 -14.98
N ASP A 89 14.57 1.89 -15.74
CA ASP A 89 14.73 3.15 -16.45
C ASP A 89 14.50 4.33 -15.49
N PHE A 90 13.61 4.13 -14.50
CA PHE A 90 13.32 5.09 -13.45
C PHE A 90 13.35 4.42 -12.09
N GLN A 91 13.99 5.07 -11.11
CA GLN A 91 14.03 4.63 -9.73
C GLN A 91 13.45 5.72 -8.82
N GLY A 92 12.60 5.33 -7.89
CA GLY A 92 11.96 6.30 -6.98
C GLY A 92 11.04 5.67 -5.96
N ASP A 93 10.26 6.54 -5.32
CA ASP A 93 9.16 6.13 -4.44
C ASP A 93 7.90 5.76 -5.22
N SER A 94 6.91 5.23 -4.51
CA SER A 94 5.67 4.72 -5.09
C SER A 94 4.90 5.74 -5.93
N PHE A 95 4.83 6.99 -5.46
CA PHE A 95 4.04 8.02 -6.13
C PHE A 95 4.79 8.63 -7.32
N LEU A 96 6.09 8.89 -7.15
CA LEU A 96 6.94 9.39 -8.22
C LEU A 96 6.94 8.42 -9.41
N LEU A 97 7.18 7.14 -9.16
CA LEU A 97 7.19 6.13 -10.23
C LEU A 97 5.84 6.03 -10.96
N SER A 98 4.72 6.12 -10.22
CA SER A 98 3.40 6.09 -10.85
C SER A 98 3.14 7.32 -11.73
N LYS A 99 3.67 8.49 -11.36
CA LYS A 99 3.62 9.70 -12.19
C LYS A 99 4.52 9.60 -13.43
N GLU A 100 5.72 9.05 -13.27
CA GLU A 100 6.62 8.84 -14.42
C GLU A 100 5.97 7.88 -15.43
N ALA A 101 5.30 6.82 -14.97
CA ALA A 101 4.54 5.92 -15.84
C ALA A 101 3.52 6.68 -16.70
N ALA A 102 2.75 7.58 -16.08
CA ALA A 102 1.74 8.38 -16.78
C ALA A 102 2.33 9.45 -17.74
N ALA A 103 3.60 9.82 -17.54
CA ALA A 103 4.25 10.84 -18.36
C ALA A 103 4.90 10.30 -19.64
N LEU A 104 4.80 9.01 -19.94
CA LEU A 104 5.44 8.33 -21.06
C LEU A 104 4.40 7.86 -22.11
N PRO A 105 3.84 8.75 -22.94
CA PRO A 105 2.70 8.42 -23.80
C PRO A 105 3.02 7.38 -24.91
N ASP A 106 4.28 7.24 -25.28
CA ASP A 106 4.70 6.34 -26.35
C ASP A 106 5.04 4.92 -25.87
N VAL A 107 5.03 4.69 -24.55
CA VAL A 107 5.31 3.41 -23.93
C VAL A 107 4.06 2.54 -23.93
N GLU A 108 4.17 1.34 -24.47
CA GLU A 108 3.08 0.35 -24.51
C GLU A 108 3.05 -0.55 -23.26
N TYR A 109 4.23 -0.89 -22.70
CA TYR A 109 4.39 -1.79 -21.57
C TYR A 109 5.17 -1.12 -20.45
N ILE A 110 4.60 -1.11 -19.24
CA ILE A 110 5.21 -0.60 -18.02
C ILE A 110 5.44 -1.77 -17.08
N ILE A 111 6.70 -2.19 -16.92
CA ILE A 111 7.08 -3.22 -15.95
C ILE A 111 7.31 -2.55 -14.62
N PHE A 112 6.45 -2.82 -13.64
CA PHE A 112 6.54 -2.20 -12.31
C PHE A 112 7.21 -3.16 -11.32
N CYS A 113 8.49 -2.93 -11.02
CA CYS A 113 9.23 -3.68 -10.01
C CYS A 113 9.00 -3.03 -8.63
N GLY A 114 7.94 -3.45 -7.98
CA GLY A 114 7.45 -2.95 -6.69
C GLY A 114 6.40 -3.90 -6.13
N VAL A 115 5.45 -3.36 -5.37
CA VAL A 115 4.35 -4.11 -4.80
C VAL A 115 3.00 -3.74 -5.44
N HIS A 116 1.99 -4.56 -5.19
CA HIS A 116 0.69 -4.53 -5.86
C HIS A 116 0.03 -3.15 -5.88
N PHE A 117 -0.11 -2.47 -4.72
CA PHE A 117 -0.79 -1.17 -4.65
C PHE A 117 -0.09 -0.06 -5.47
N MET A 118 1.22 -0.19 -5.72
CA MET A 118 1.98 0.74 -6.56
C MET A 118 1.65 0.53 -8.04
N ALA A 119 1.64 -0.75 -8.47
CA ALA A 119 1.26 -1.11 -9.83
C ALA A 119 -0.19 -0.73 -10.12
N GLU A 120 -1.12 -0.91 -9.17
CA GLU A 120 -2.50 -0.41 -9.28
C GLU A 120 -2.54 1.11 -9.49
N THR A 121 -1.75 1.86 -8.72
CA THR A 121 -1.71 3.32 -8.88
C THR A 121 -1.14 3.74 -10.23
N ALA A 122 -0.08 3.07 -10.69
CA ALA A 122 0.45 3.29 -12.02
C ALA A 122 -0.61 3.00 -13.10
N CYS A 123 -1.38 1.92 -12.92
CA CYS A 123 -2.48 1.56 -13.83
C CYS A 123 -3.61 2.61 -13.85
N ILE A 124 -3.95 3.20 -12.69
CA ILE A 124 -4.97 4.26 -12.60
C ILE A 124 -4.52 5.54 -13.32
N LEU A 125 -3.22 5.85 -13.28
CA LEU A 125 -2.67 7.07 -13.85
C LEU A 125 -2.22 6.90 -15.31
N ALA A 126 -1.98 5.67 -15.76
CA ALA A 126 -1.56 5.34 -17.12
C ALA A 126 -2.70 5.58 -18.13
N ASP A 127 -2.33 5.75 -19.40
CA ASP A 127 -3.28 5.79 -20.50
C ASP A 127 -3.88 4.40 -20.76
N ASP A 128 -5.12 4.34 -21.29
CA ASP A 128 -5.84 3.09 -21.62
C ASP A 128 -5.08 2.18 -22.61
N SER A 129 -4.19 2.75 -23.42
CA SER A 129 -3.33 2.01 -24.36
C SER A 129 -2.14 1.33 -23.67
N GLN A 130 -1.78 1.74 -22.47
CA GLN A 130 -0.64 1.26 -21.72
C GLN A 130 -1.00 0.03 -20.87
N LYS A 131 -0.08 -0.91 -20.75
CA LYS A 131 -0.23 -2.12 -19.94
C LYS A 131 0.77 -2.13 -18.80
N VAL A 132 0.28 -1.96 -17.57
CA VAL A 132 1.10 -2.09 -16.38
C VAL A 132 1.20 -3.57 -15.99
N ILE A 133 2.42 -4.05 -15.87
CA ILE A 133 2.74 -5.44 -15.56
C ILE A 133 3.51 -5.49 -14.24
N LEU A 134 2.94 -6.17 -13.26
CA LEU A 134 3.59 -6.51 -12.01
C LEU A 134 4.22 -7.91 -12.14
N PRO A 135 5.55 -8.06 -12.12
CA PRO A 135 6.21 -9.35 -12.35
C PRO A 135 5.79 -10.44 -11.35
N ASN A 136 5.50 -10.06 -10.12
CA ASN A 136 4.96 -10.96 -9.11
C ASN A 136 3.67 -10.37 -8.52
N ILE A 137 2.51 -10.92 -8.93
CA ILE A 137 1.19 -10.45 -8.48
C ILE A 137 0.98 -10.64 -6.97
N THR A 138 1.74 -11.51 -6.33
CA THR A 138 1.65 -11.75 -4.87
C THR A 138 2.54 -10.80 -4.06
N ALA A 139 3.35 -9.96 -4.72
CA ALA A 139 4.14 -8.95 -4.04
C ALA A 139 3.21 -7.92 -3.37
N GLY A 140 3.02 -8.03 -2.07
CA GLY A 140 2.09 -7.25 -1.26
C GLY A 140 2.80 -6.28 -0.32
N CYS A 141 1.98 -5.52 0.40
CA CYS A 141 2.42 -4.66 1.49
C CYS A 141 1.51 -4.96 2.70
N SER A 142 2.11 -5.46 3.79
CA SER A 142 1.36 -5.85 4.99
C SER A 142 0.45 -4.75 5.52
N MET A 143 0.86 -3.50 5.45
CA MET A 143 0.04 -2.36 5.86
C MET A 143 -1.16 -2.15 4.93
N ALA A 144 -0.96 -2.23 3.60
CA ALA A 144 -2.05 -2.11 2.64
C ALA A 144 -3.07 -3.25 2.81
N ASP A 145 -2.59 -4.44 3.12
CA ASP A 145 -3.40 -5.65 3.31
C ASP A 145 -4.19 -5.64 4.64
N MET A 146 -3.83 -4.75 5.60
CA MET A 146 -4.59 -4.56 6.85
C MET A 146 -5.90 -3.81 6.67
N ALA A 147 -6.18 -3.28 5.49
CA ALA A 147 -7.43 -2.61 5.15
C ALA A 147 -8.02 -3.22 3.86
N PRO A 148 -8.55 -4.45 3.90
CA PRO A 148 -9.23 -5.03 2.78
C PRO A 148 -10.53 -4.28 2.48
N MET A 149 -10.93 -4.19 1.20
CA MET A 149 -12.04 -3.36 0.78
C MET A 149 -13.36 -3.73 1.45
N GLU A 150 -13.60 -5.03 1.66
CA GLU A 150 -14.82 -5.51 2.33
C GLU A 150 -14.96 -4.94 3.74
N ASP A 151 -13.87 -4.94 4.53
CA ASP A 151 -13.89 -4.39 5.89
C ASP A 151 -14.05 -2.87 5.91
N VAL A 152 -13.49 -2.19 4.90
CA VAL A 152 -13.60 -0.72 4.77
C VAL A 152 -15.00 -0.33 4.32
N ASP A 153 -15.63 -1.07 3.42
CA ASP A 153 -17.02 -0.83 3.01
C ASP A 153 -17.98 -1.04 4.18
N ASP A 154 -17.83 -2.11 4.97
CA ASP A 154 -18.63 -2.34 6.18
C ASP A 154 -18.47 -1.17 7.18
N ALA A 155 -17.24 -0.73 7.42
CA ALA A 155 -16.99 0.41 8.32
C ALA A 155 -17.59 1.72 7.79
N TRP A 156 -17.49 1.93 6.48
CA TRP A 156 -18.07 3.12 5.84
C TRP A 156 -19.60 3.16 5.94
N GLU A 157 -20.25 2.02 5.77
CA GLU A 157 -21.69 1.88 5.96
C GLU A 157 -22.11 2.13 7.41
N ASP A 158 -21.39 1.55 8.38
CA ASP A 158 -21.61 1.77 9.80
C ASP A 158 -21.52 3.27 10.16
N LEU A 159 -20.48 3.95 9.65
CA LEU A 159 -20.31 5.39 9.89
C LEU A 159 -21.44 6.22 9.31
N LYS A 160 -21.91 5.94 8.10
CA LYS A 160 -23.05 6.61 7.48
C LYS A 160 -24.35 6.41 8.27
N ASN A 161 -24.54 5.23 8.85
CA ASN A 161 -25.74 4.94 9.63
C ASN A 161 -25.77 5.65 11.00
N ILE A 162 -24.59 5.99 11.55
CA ILE A 162 -24.47 6.61 12.88
C ILE A 162 -24.41 8.14 12.80
N LEU A 163 -23.72 8.65 11.78
CA LEU A 163 -23.46 10.08 11.62
C LEU A 163 -24.53 10.71 10.76
N PRO A 164 -25.14 11.83 11.18
CA PRO A 164 -26.10 12.55 10.36
C PRO A 164 -25.43 13.11 9.09
N GLU A 165 -26.21 13.34 8.03
CA GLU A 165 -25.70 13.76 6.72
C GLU A 165 -24.95 15.10 6.73
N ASP A 166 -25.29 15.98 7.67
CA ASP A 166 -24.65 17.28 7.88
C ASP A 166 -23.27 17.19 8.56
N ASN A 167 -22.95 16.03 9.15
CA ASN A 167 -21.66 15.73 9.80
C ASN A 167 -20.79 14.85 8.90
N SER A 168 -20.41 15.37 7.75
CA SER A 168 -19.69 14.62 6.73
C SER A 168 -18.37 14.06 7.25
N VAL A 169 -18.14 12.78 6.96
CA VAL A 169 -16.84 12.11 7.14
C VAL A 169 -16.08 12.17 5.83
N ILE A 170 -14.87 12.68 5.86
CA ILE A 170 -13.98 12.74 4.71
C ILE A 170 -13.00 11.57 4.79
N PRO A 171 -13.05 10.60 3.86
CA PRO A 171 -12.11 9.49 3.87
C PRO A 171 -10.78 9.95 3.28
N LEU A 172 -9.71 9.77 4.02
CA LEU A 172 -8.34 9.97 3.57
C LEU A 172 -7.59 8.64 3.59
N THR A 173 -6.84 8.38 2.54
CA THR A 173 -6.00 7.19 2.53
C THR A 173 -4.54 7.54 2.24
N TYR A 174 -3.68 6.87 2.98
CA TYR A 174 -2.26 6.85 2.65
C TYR A 174 -2.06 6.12 1.31
N MET A 175 -1.06 6.53 0.55
CA MET A 175 -0.71 5.97 -0.76
C MET A 175 -0.62 4.43 -0.73
N ASN A 176 -0.13 3.88 0.38
CA ASN A 176 -0.01 2.44 0.61
C ASN A 176 -1.38 1.83 0.98
N SER A 177 -2.26 1.79 0.02
CA SER A 177 -3.60 1.20 0.09
C SER A 177 -4.00 0.66 -1.28
N ILE A 178 -4.94 -0.27 -1.30
CA ILE A 178 -5.46 -0.84 -2.54
C ILE A 178 -6.28 0.18 -3.35
N ALA A 179 -6.41 -0.05 -4.65
CA ALA A 179 -7.14 0.83 -5.57
C ALA A 179 -8.60 1.08 -5.15
N GLY A 180 -9.27 0.06 -4.59
CA GLY A 180 -10.64 0.17 -4.10
C GLY A 180 -10.80 1.26 -3.04
N ILE A 181 -9.87 1.37 -2.08
CA ILE A 181 -9.89 2.42 -1.04
C ILE A 181 -9.66 3.80 -1.65
N LYS A 182 -8.72 3.92 -2.60
CA LYS A 182 -8.48 5.18 -3.33
C LYS A 182 -9.76 5.63 -4.06
N ALA A 183 -10.45 4.67 -4.68
CA ALA A 183 -11.72 4.93 -5.36
C ALA A 183 -12.84 5.31 -4.36
N LEU A 184 -12.90 4.70 -3.18
CA LEU A 184 -13.83 5.10 -2.12
C LEU A 184 -13.57 6.55 -1.69
N CYS A 185 -12.31 6.92 -1.47
CA CYS A 185 -11.93 8.30 -1.18
C CYS A 185 -12.42 9.26 -2.28
N GLY A 186 -12.12 8.96 -3.54
CA GLY A 186 -12.54 9.80 -4.67
C GLY A 186 -14.06 9.96 -4.80
N ARG A 187 -14.83 8.90 -4.58
CA ARG A 187 -16.30 8.96 -4.62
C ARG A 187 -16.93 9.71 -3.46
N ASN A 188 -16.23 9.89 -2.36
CA ASN A 188 -16.76 10.50 -1.13
C ASN A 188 -16.01 11.79 -0.75
N ASN A 189 -15.58 12.57 -1.74
CA ASN A 189 -14.90 13.85 -1.57
C ASN A 189 -13.63 13.76 -0.71
N GLY A 190 -12.99 12.58 -0.69
CA GLY A 190 -11.75 12.33 0.02
C GLY A 190 -10.53 12.47 -0.88
N ALA A 191 -9.37 12.10 -0.34
CA ALA A 191 -8.11 12.22 -1.06
C ALA A 191 -7.11 11.12 -0.68
N VAL A 192 -6.07 10.98 -1.53
CA VAL A 192 -4.90 10.16 -1.26
C VAL A 192 -3.77 11.06 -0.78
N CYS A 193 -3.06 10.66 0.26
CA CYS A 193 -1.90 11.37 0.77
C CYS A 193 -0.64 10.50 0.75
N THR A 194 0.51 11.18 0.83
CA THR A 194 1.82 10.59 1.15
C THR A 194 2.23 11.03 2.55
N SER A 195 3.28 10.43 3.12
CA SER A 195 3.82 10.87 4.43
C SER A 195 4.27 12.34 4.41
N SER A 196 4.75 12.82 3.28
CA SER A 196 5.26 14.20 3.13
C SER A 196 4.17 15.26 3.01
N ASN A 197 2.95 14.90 2.60
CA ASN A 197 1.85 15.85 2.40
C ASN A 197 0.60 15.57 3.27
N ALA A 198 0.63 14.55 4.13
CA ALA A 198 -0.51 14.12 4.94
C ALA A 198 -1.12 15.29 5.73
N LYS A 199 -0.30 16.16 6.31
CA LYS A 199 -0.76 17.34 7.05
C LYS A 199 -1.61 18.27 6.19
N LYS A 200 -1.11 18.65 5.01
CA LYS A 200 -1.84 19.55 4.08
C LYS A 200 -3.14 18.93 3.58
N VAL A 201 -3.12 17.62 3.32
CA VAL A 201 -4.32 16.90 2.86
C VAL A 201 -5.33 16.79 3.99
N MET A 202 -4.91 16.56 5.22
CA MET A 202 -5.80 16.49 6.39
C MET A 202 -6.37 17.88 6.74
N GLU A 203 -5.57 18.95 6.66
CA GLU A 203 -6.05 20.34 6.79
C GLU A 203 -7.16 20.64 5.76
N TRP A 204 -6.93 20.25 4.51
CA TRP A 204 -7.92 20.40 3.46
C TRP A 204 -9.20 19.59 3.75
N ALA A 205 -9.08 18.35 4.23
CA ALA A 205 -10.23 17.51 4.57
C ALA A 205 -11.11 18.14 5.65
N TYR A 206 -10.51 18.77 6.67
CA TYR A 206 -11.26 19.50 7.70
C TYR A 206 -11.95 20.79 7.21
N GLN A 207 -11.61 21.28 6.02
CA GLN A 207 -12.37 22.34 5.37
C GLN A 207 -13.60 21.80 4.62
N GLN A 208 -13.63 20.49 4.33
CA GLN A 208 -14.73 19.84 3.62
C GLN A 208 -15.71 19.14 4.57
N GLY A 209 -15.27 18.72 5.75
CA GLY A 209 -16.10 18.01 6.71
C GLY A 209 -15.56 18.05 8.14
N ASP A 210 -16.40 17.60 9.07
CA ASP A 210 -16.11 17.69 10.51
C ASP A 210 -15.18 16.59 11.00
N ARG A 211 -15.11 15.47 10.27
CA ARG A 211 -14.38 14.26 10.64
C ARG A 211 -13.56 13.71 9.49
N VAL A 212 -12.50 13.02 9.85
CA VAL A 212 -11.67 12.29 8.91
C VAL A 212 -11.69 10.81 9.26
N LEU A 213 -11.94 9.94 8.27
CA LEU A 213 -11.59 8.52 8.33
C LEU A 213 -10.21 8.36 7.68
N PHE A 214 -9.19 8.00 8.46
CA PHE A 214 -7.82 7.86 7.96
C PHE A 214 -7.42 6.39 7.82
N LEU A 215 -7.03 6.00 6.63
CA LEU A 215 -6.70 4.63 6.22
C LEU A 215 -5.26 4.57 5.67
N PRO A 216 -4.59 3.44 5.70
CA PRO A 216 -4.78 2.32 6.63
C PRO A 216 -3.93 2.44 7.90
N ASP A 217 -3.02 3.42 8.00
CA ASP A 217 -2.03 3.56 9.08
C ASP A 217 -2.50 4.47 10.20
N GLN A 218 -2.68 3.88 11.40
CA GLN A 218 -3.12 4.63 12.58
C GLN A 218 -2.07 5.64 13.07
N HIS A 219 -0.79 5.35 12.89
CA HIS A 219 0.30 6.18 13.44
C HIS A 219 0.49 7.44 12.61
N LEU A 220 0.53 7.30 11.28
CA LEU A 220 0.58 8.46 10.38
C LEU A 220 -0.63 9.36 10.62
N GLY A 221 -1.83 8.80 10.68
CA GLY A 221 -3.06 9.56 10.93
C GLY A 221 -3.04 10.28 12.28
N ARG A 222 -2.67 9.57 13.36
CA ARG A 222 -2.58 10.13 14.71
C ARG A 222 -1.56 11.25 14.81
N ASN A 223 -0.34 11.03 14.33
CA ASN A 223 0.73 12.01 14.40
C ASN A 223 0.37 13.27 13.61
N THR A 224 -0.18 13.09 12.41
CA THR A 224 -0.66 14.21 11.57
C THR A 224 -1.77 15.00 12.28
N ALA A 225 -2.73 14.32 12.91
CA ALA A 225 -3.81 14.97 13.64
C ALA A 225 -3.29 15.74 14.89
N LEU A 226 -2.31 15.19 15.60
CA LEU A 226 -1.64 15.89 16.72
C LEU A 226 -0.93 17.17 16.26
N GLU A 227 -0.25 17.13 15.12
CA GLU A 227 0.38 18.32 14.52
C GLU A 227 -0.62 19.40 14.12
N LEU A 228 -1.88 19.03 13.87
CA LEU A 228 -2.98 19.95 13.61
C LEU A 228 -3.70 20.42 14.88
N GLY A 229 -3.22 20.00 16.05
CA GLY A 229 -3.77 20.39 17.35
C GLY A 229 -5.04 19.62 17.75
N ILE A 230 -5.36 18.53 17.10
CA ILE A 230 -6.48 17.67 17.50
C ILE A 230 -6.07 16.88 18.73
N PRO A 231 -6.81 16.97 19.83
CA PRO A 231 -6.44 16.30 21.07
C PRO A 231 -6.76 14.79 20.99
N LEU A 232 -6.04 13.98 21.77
CA LEU A 232 -6.16 12.52 21.76
C LEU A 232 -7.56 12.01 22.13
N ASP A 233 -8.29 12.72 22.98
CA ASP A 233 -9.68 12.37 23.35
C ASP A 233 -10.68 12.56 22.21
N LYS A 234 -10.28 13.22 21.11
CA LYS A 234 -11.04 13.35 19.87
C LYS A 234 -10.59 12.39 18.78
N MET A 235 -9.71 11.46 19.10
CA MET A 235 -9.21 10.42 18.20
C MET A 235 -9.74 9.06 18.67
N ILE A 236 -10.32 8.30 17.74
CA ILE A 236 -10.73 6.92 18.00
C ILE A 236 -10.04 5.96 17.04
N LEU A 237 -9.83 4.71 17.51
CA LEU A 237 -9.33 3.62 16.68
C LEU A 237 -10.51 2.82 16.14
N TRP A 238 -10.44 2.47 14.87
CA TRP A 238 -11.35 1.54 14.24
C TRP A 238 -10.70 0.18 14.06
N ASN A 239 -11.12 -0.80 14.89
CA ASN A 239 -10.69 -2.17 14.75
C ASN A 239 -11.68 -2.94 13.85
N PRO A 240 -11.29 -3.37 12.63
CA PRO A 240 -12.21 -4.02 11.70
C PRO A 240 -12.80 -5.35 12.20
N PHE A 241 -12.21 -5.93 13.22
CA PHE A 241 -12.69 -7.20 13.82
C PHE A 241 -13.72 -7.01 14.93
N LYS A 242 -14.13 -5.77 15.23
CA LYS A 242 -15.09 -5.43 16.28
C LYS A 242 -16.28 -4.66 15.71
N VAL A 243 -17.44 -4.87 16.33
CA VAL A 243 -18.64 -4.09 16.02
C VAL A 243 -18.34 -2.60 16.24
N LEU A 244 -18.70 -1.77 15.27
CA LEU A 244 -18.42 -0.31 15.25
C LEU A 244 -16.93 0.01 15.53
N GLY A 245 -16.06 -0.84 15.07
CA GLY A 245 -14.62 -0.68 15.33
C GLY A 245 -14.22 -0.81 16.80
N GLY A 246 -15.10 -1.30 17.67
CA GLY A 246 -14.94 -1.35 19.13
C GLY A 246 -15.30 -0.06 19.85
N ASN A 247 -15.98 0.87 19.18
CA ASN A 247 -16.42 2.15 19.72
C ASN A 247 -17.93 2.18 19.98
N THR A 248 -18.38 3.12 20.80
CA THR A 248 -19.81 3.41 20.93
C THR A 248 -20.26 4.47 19.90
N PRO A 249 -21.56 4.53 19.57
CA PRO A 249 -22.07 5.59 18.70
C PRO A 249 -21.74 7.00 19.20
N GLU A 250 -21.71 7.22 20.51
CA GLU A 250 -21.37 8.50 21.15
C GLU A 250 -19.90 8.86 20.89
N GLN A 251 -18.98 7.91 21.08
CA GLN A 251 -17.56 8.11 20.78
C GLN A 251 -17.33 8.46 19.31
N ILE A 252 -18.03 7.77 18.40
CA ILE A 252 -17.97 8.07 16.96
C ILE A 252 -18.47 9.50 16.68
N LYS A 253 -19.59 9.91 17.27
CA LYS A 253 -20.17 11.25 17.10
C LYS A 253 -19.29 12.37 17.66
N GLU A 254 -18.57 12.11 18.73
CA GLU A 254 -17.68 13.08 19.38
C GLU A 254 -16.27 13.15 18.78
N SER A 255 -15.90 12.14 18.00
CA SER A 255 -14.56 12.07 17.41
C SER A 255 -14.36 13.12 16.32
N ARG A 256 -13.12 13.54 16.12
CA ARG A 256 -12.66 14.35 15.00
C ARG A 256 -11.94 13.52 13.96
N ILE A 257 -11.30 12.44 14.40
CA ILE A 257 -10.62 11.51 13.51
C ILE A 257 -10.86 10.07 13.93
N ILE A 258 -11.13 9.25 12.94
CA ILE A 258 -11.31 7.80 13.04
C ILE A 258 -10.11 7.18 12.37
N LEU A 259 -9.28 6.49 13.13
CA LEU A 259 -8.01 5.91 12.68
C LEU A 259 -8.21 4.42 12.44
N TRP A 260 -8.00 3.96 11.22
CA TRP A 260 -7.97 2.53 10.94
C TRP A 260 -6.83 1.86 11.70
N GLN A 261 -7.09 0.73 12.35
CA GLN A 261 -6.12 0.04 13.20
C GLN A 261 -5.11 -0.78 12.38
N GLY A 262 -4.49 -0.17 11.37
CA GLY A 262 -3.36 -0.71 10.65
C GLY A 262 -2.06 -0.01 11.06
N HIS A 263 -0.93 -0.58 10.67
CA HIS A 263 0.39 -0.05 10.97
C HIS A 263 1.43 -0.57 9.97
N CYS A 264 2.51 0.17 9.80
CA CYS A 264 3.67 -0.30 9.06
C CYS A 264 4.57 -1.11 9.99
N SER A 265 4.67 -2.42 9.78
CA SER A 265 5.53 -3.29 10.57
C SER A 265 7.02 -2.91 10.45
N CYS A 266 7.46 -2.49 9.27
CA CYS A 266 8.84 -2.06 9.06
C CYS A 266 9.21 -0.83 9.91
N LEU A 267 8.32 0.16 10.03
CA LEU A 267 8.58 1.36 10.82
C LEU A 267 8.62 1.09 12.33
N LEU A 268 7.95 0.05 12.80
CA LEU A 268 8.02 -0.35 14.21
C LEU A 268 9.41 -0.84 14.64
N TYR A 269 10.17 -1.40 13.69
CA TYR A 269 11.48 -1.99 13.97
C TYR A 269 12.66 -1.10 13.56
N THR A 270 12.47 -0.16 12.64
CA THR A 270 13.57 0.64 12.06
C THR A 270 13.62 2.08 12.56
N SER A 271 12.53 2.59 13.15
CA SER A 271 12.51 3.94 13.69
C SER A 271 12.45 3.88 15.22
N PRO A 272 13.33 4.63 15.93
CA PRO A 272 13.15 4.79 17.38
C PRO A 272 11.77 5.37 17.61
N SER A 273 11.01 4.72 18.50
CA SER A 273 9.70 5.22 18.89
C SER A 273 9.88 6.57 19.60
N PRO A 274 9.06 7.58 19.31
CA PRO A 274 9.06 8.82 20.09
C PRO A 274 8.70 8.61 21.57
N ARG A 275 8.46 7.37 21.96
CA ARG A 275 8.12 6.95 23.33
C ARG A 275 9.27 6.27 24.06
N ASP A 276 10.39 6.06 23.39
CA ASP A 276 11.64 5.57 24.01
C ASP A 276 12.59 6.79 24.33
#